data_08ccb47237689ae165d49b82ae2412af
#
_entry.id   08ccb47237689ae165d49b82ae2412af
#
_cell.length_a   1.000
_cell.length_b   1.000
_cell.length_c   1.000
_cell.angle_alpha   90.00
_cell.angle_beta   90.00
_cell.angle_gamma   90.00
#
_symmetry.space_group_name_H-M   'P 1'
#
loop_
_entity.id
_entity.type
_entity.pdbx_description
1 polymer ?
#
loop_
_entity_poly.entity_id
_entity_poly.type
_entity_poly.pdbx_seq_one_letter_code
_entity_poly.pdbx_strand_id
1 'polypeptide(L)'
;TLERLNNLANDWISRDDCSEIEFVMVDDGHLGERVTPTGAAILKHLEPSYGGPSTPAKLTRSGIGFGTKTFQGMSNILRASQFEPHIPRTNTEQISVITFEVDDQTPEDLAIGIDNLRHLGNIIDVTQNIVFGKKGRQAMQLQVLCLAEHESQAMDACFNETTTIGIRYHRVNRRILNRTETLHKGINVKTVMRSGKLTAKADIDDVAQSATSHNSRVDYRTRAESSVLKKLK
;
A
#
# COMPACT_ATOMS: atom_id res chain seq x y z
N THR A 1 -3.19 21.17 -26.29
CA THR A 1 -2.89 21.34 -27.72
C THR A 1 -1.76 22.34 -27.89
N LEU A 2 -0.98 22.24 -28.97
CA LEU A 2 0.19 23.11 -29.30
C LEU A 2 -0.12 24.61 -29.20
N GLU A 3 -1.32 25.01 -29.55
CA GLU A 3 -1.80 26.39 -29.48
C GLU A 3 -1.89 26.90 -28.01
N ARG A 4 -2.30 26.05 -27.10
CA ARG A 4 -2.37 26.39 -25.66
C ARG A 4 -0.98 26.49 -25.03
N LEU A 5 -0.03 25.67 -25.48
CA LEU A 5 1.37 25.72 -25.06
C LEU A 5 2.09 26.95 -25.61
N ASN A 6 1.81 27.34 -26.86
CA ASN A 6 2.32 28.58 -27.46
C ASN A 6 1.78 29.84 -26.77
N ASN A 7 0.52 29.86 -26.38
CA ASN A 7 -0.07 30.97 -25.64
C ASN A 7 0.50 31.09 -24.23
N LEU A 8 0.72 29.97 -23.55
CA LEU A 8 1.44 29.91 -22.25
C LEU A 8 2.89 30.40 -22.38
N ALA A 9 3.61 30.00 -23.42
CA ALA A 9 4.98 30.46 -23.70
C ALA A 9 5.05 31.96 -23.96
N ASN A 10 4.09 32.51 -24.72
CA ASN A 10 4.02 33.95 -25.03
C ASN A 10 3.65 34.80 -23.81
N ASP A 11 2.76 34.35 -22.95
CA ASP A 11 2.44 34.98 -21.67
C ASP A 11 3.64 35.01 -20.72
N TRP A 12 4.52 34.02 -20.84
CA TRP A 12 5.74 33.88 -20.00
C TRP A 12 6.89 34.75 -20.45
N ILE A 13 7.05 34.96 -21.79
CA ILE A 13 8.07 35.82 -22.34
C ILE A 13 7.83 37.29 -21.95
N SER A 14 6.57 37.65 -21.64
CA SER A 14 6.20 39.02 -21.21
C SER A 14 6.40 39.28 -19.70
N ARG A 15 6.75 38.29 -18.91
CA ARG A 15 7.02 38.40 -17.46
C ARG A 15 8.47 38.07 -17.19
N ASP A 16 9.25 39.05 -16.75
CA ASP A 16 10.66 38.92 -16.35
C ASP A 16 10.90 37.98 -15.12
N ASP A 17 9.92 37.17 -14.73
CA ASP A 17 9.93 36.39 -13.53
C ASP A 17 10.05 34.88 -13.79
N CYS A 18 11.27 34.45 -14.16
CA CYS A 18 11.64 33.02 -14.07
C CYS A 18 11.77 32.52 -12.62
N SER A 19 11.53 33.36 -11.62
CA SER A 19 11.70 33.05 -10.20
C SER A 19 10.58 32.17 -9.60
N GLU A 20 9.48 31.98 -10.29
CA GLU A 20 8.35 31.16 -9.82
C GLU A 20 8.48 29.65 -10.09
N ILE A 21 9.58 29.20 -10.71
CA ILE A 21 9.79 27.76 -10.93
C ILE A 21 10.91 27.29 -10.01
N GLU A 22 10.57 26.52 -8.98
CA GLU A 22 11.56 25.82 -8.14
C GLU A 22 12.21 24.69 -8.95
N PHE A 23 13.26 25.00 -9.71
CA PHE A 23 14.14 24.00 -10.31
C PHE A 23 15.43 23.89 -9.55
N VAL A 24 15.84 22.67 -9.22
CA VAL A 24 17.20 22.39 -8.83
C VAL A 24 18.06 22.35 -10.09
N MET A 25 18.81 23.42 -10.35
CA MET A 25 19.73 23.50 -11.47
C MET A 25 21.10 22.98 -11.05
N VAL A 26 21.68 22.14 -11.89
CA VAL A 26 23.06 21.67 -11.72
C VAL A 26 23.90 22.35 -12.79
N ASP A 27 24.95 23.07 -12.38
CA ASP A 27 25.94 23.59 -13.30
C ASP A 27 26.80 22.45 -13.86
N ASP A 28 26.74 22.23 -15.16
CA ASP A 28 27.51 21.22 -15.88
C ASP A 28 28.86 21.73 -16.43
N GLY A 29 29.23 22.97 -16.08
CA GLY A 29 30.49 23.61 -16.50
C GLY A 29 30.52 24.06 -17.98
N HIS A 30 29.42 24.01 -18.70
CA HIS A 30 29.34 24.45 -20.10
C HIS A 30 28.55 25.75 -20.22
N LEU A 31 29.07 26.69 -21.00
CA LEU A 31 28.39 27.96 -21.25
C LEU A 31 27.21 27.80 -22.24
N GLY A 32 26.11 28.46 -21.92
CA GLY A 32 24.95 28.61 -22.83
C GLY A 32 23.63 28.21 -22.22
N GLU A 33 22.56 28.69 -22.85
CA GLU A 33 21.18 28.39 -22.45
C GLU A 33 20.83 26.94 -22.73
N ARG A 34 20.36 26.21 -21.70
CA ARG A 34 19.95 24.79 -21.74
C ARG A 34 18.46 24.63 -21.88
N VAL A 35 17.70 25.54 -21.32
CA VAL A 35 16.24 25.49 -21.32
C VAL A 35 15.73 26.71 -22.05
N THR A 36 15.02 26.51 -23.16
CA THR A 36 14.37 27.58 -23.89
C THR A 36 13.09 28.02 -23.16
N PRO A 37 12.56 29.25 -23.40
CA PRO A 37 11.29 29.68 -22.81
C PRO A 37 10.15 28.69 -23.03
N THR A 38 10.06 28.10 -24.23
CA THR A 38 9.08 27.05 -24.54
C THR A 38 9.31 25.79 -23.69
N GLY A 39 10.56 25.37 -23.50
CA GLY A 39 10.91 24.26 -22.64
C GLY A 39 10.54 24.50 -21.18
N ALA A 40 10.80 25.71 -20.67
CA ALA A 40 10.42 26.12 -19.32
C ALA A 40 8.88 26.13 -19.14
N ALA A 41 8.12 26.63 -20.11
CA ALA A 41 6.65 26.60 -20.07
C ALA A 41 6.08 25.18 -20.04
N ILE A 42 6.69 24.25 -20.79
CA ILE A 42 6.30 22.81 -20.76
C ILE A 42 6.58 22.23 -19.39
N LEU A 43 7.75 22.46 -18.81
CA LEU A 43 8.12 21.96 -17.48
C LEU A 43 7.21 22.54 -16.39
N LYS A 44 6.88 23.82 -16.44
CA LYS A 44 5.90 24.44 -15.53
C LYS A 44 4.51 23.79 -15.63
N HIS A 45 4.05 23.51 -16.86
CA HIS A 45 2.76 22.87 -17.08
C HIS A 45 2.70 21.42 -16.58
N LEU A 46 3.81 20.70 -16.67
CA LEU A 46 3.90 19.29 -16.27
C LEU A 46 4.16 19.10 -14.77
N GLU A 47 4.63 20.16 -14.09
CA GLU A 47 4.98 20.12 -12.65
C GLU A 47 5.76 18.85 -12.25
N PRO A 48 6.90 18.55 -12.91
CA PRO A 48 7.60 17.29 -12.68
C PRO A 48 8.17 17.24 -11.27
N SER A 49 8.07 16.06 -10.64
CA SER A 49 8.77 15.78 -9.39
C SER A 49 10.24 15.46 -9.65
N TYR A 50 11.13 15.85 -8.72
CA TYR A 50 12.55 15.52 -8.78
C TYR A 50 12.83 14.13 -8.24
N GLY A 51 13.86 13.50 -8.80
CA GLY A 51 14.32 12.17 -8.43
C GLY A 51 13.91 11.10 -9.43
N GLY A 52 14.58 9.97 -9.37
CA GLY A 52 14.21 8.80 -10.16
C GLY A 52 12.98 8.10 -9.56
N PRO A 53 12.44 7.06 -10.25
CA PRO A 53 11.35 6.27 -9.70
C PRO A 53 11.76 5.69 -8.34
N SER A 54 10.95 5.94 -7.31
CA SER A 54 11.17 5.47 -5.93
C SER A 54 11.05 3.95 -5.79
N THR A 55 10.51 3.28 -6.82
CA THR A 55 10.34 1.82 -6.88
C THR A 55 11.06 1.25 -8.10
N PRO A 56 11.53 -0.01 -8.06
CA PRO A 56 12.06 -0.68 -9.24
C PRO A 56 11.08 -0.58 -10.41
N ALA A 57 11.57 -0.11 -11.57
CA ALA A 57 10.73 0.10 -12.73
C ALA A 57 11.42 -0.42 -14.00
N LYS A 58 10.64 -1.00 -14.91
CA LYS A 58 11.13 -1.49 -16.19
C LYS A 58 11.05 -0.37 -17.22
N LEU A 59 12.18 -0.04 -17.86
CA LEU A 59 12.19 0.85 -19.00
C LEU A 59 11.41 0.20 -20.16
N THR A 60 10.35 0.83 -20.64
CA THR A 60 9.48 0.31 -21.71
C THR A 60 9.70 1.03 -23.03
N ARG A 61 9.94 2.34 -22.97
CA ARG A 61 10.18 3.16 -24.16
C ARG A 61 11.22 4.23 -23.85
N SER A 62 11.97 4.63 -24.87
CA SER A 62 12.85 5.78 -24.83
C SER A 62 12.76 6.55 -26.16
N GLY A 63 12.67 7.88 -26.06
CA GLY A 63 12.67 8.76 -27.21
C GLY A 63 13.75 9.82 -27.05
N ILE A 64 14.30 10.28 -28.16
CA ILE A 64 15.31 11.34 -28.20
C ILE A 64 14.85 12.42 -29.17
N GLY A 65 14.84 13.65 -28.67
CA GLY A 65 14.67 14.86 -29.49
C GLY A 65 16.00 15.59 -29.61
N PHE A 66 16.32 16.09 -30.79
CA PHE A 66 17.55 16.84 -31.06
C PHE A 66 17.26 18.35 -31.09
N GLY A 67 18.10 19.12 -30.41
CA GLY A 67 18.10 20.58 -30.57
C GLY A 67 18.95 21.00 -31.74
N THR A 68 18.71 22.23 -32.25
CA THR A 68 19.43 22.82 -33.39
C THR A 68 20.78 23.42 -33.00
N LYS A 69 20.98 23.71 -31.71
CA LYS A 69 22.19 24.35 -31.19
C LYS A 69 23.29 23.31 -31.03
N THR A 70 24.52 23.60 -31.45
CA THR A 70 25.68 22.72 -31.32
C THR A 70 26.49 23.13 -30.12
N PHE A 71 26.85 22.17 -29.27
CA PHE A 71 27.74 22.34 -28.13
C PHE A 71 29.00 21.52 -28.33
N GLN A 72 30.14 22.09 -27.96
CA GLN A 72 31.42 21.38 -28.08
C GLN A 72 31.53 20.28 -27.01
N GLY A 73 31.75 19.04 -27.43
CA GLY A 73 31.91 17.89 -26.52
C GLY A 73 30.62 17.33 -25.94
N MET A 74 29.44 17.86 -26.30
CA MET A 74 28.18 17.43 -25.75
C MET A 74 27.07 17.39 -26.81
N SER A 75 26.23 16.38 -26.73
CA SER A 75 25.04 16.27 -27.59
C SER A 75 23.89 17.10 -27.05
N ASN A 76 23.29 17.95 -27.91
CA ASN A 76 22.09 18.71 -27.59
C ASN A 76 20.85 17.86 -27.83
N ILE A 77 20.52 17.04 -26.84
CA ILE A 77 19.41 16.12 -26.90
C ILE A 77 18.52 16.19 -25.65
N LEU A 78 17.23 16.04 -25.84
CA LEU A 78 16.28 15.72 -24.77
C LEU A 78 15.95 14.23 -24.85
N ARG A 79 16.19 13.47 -23.78
CA ARG A 79 15.79 12.08 -23.68
C ARG A 79 14.55 11.97 -22.80
N ALA A 80 13.48 11.40 -23.33
CA ALA A 80 12.31 10.99 -22.58
C ALA A 80 12.32 9.47 -22.41
N SER A 81 12.19 9.00 -21.20
CA SER A 81 12.15 7.57 -20.87
C SER A 81 10.85 7.26 -20.15
N GLN A 82 10.11 6.27 -20.66
CA GLN A 82 8.89 5.77 -20.04
C GLN A 82 9.22 4.52 -19.23
N PHE A 83 8.82 4.52 -17.98
CA PHE A 83 8.98 3.40 -17.08
C PHE A 83 7.63 2.85 -16.67
N GLU A 84 7.52 1.54 -16.59
CA GLU A 84 6.41 0.87 -15.94
C GLU A 84 6.87 0.36 -14.58
N PRO A 85 6.08 0.57 -13.50
CA PRO A 85 6.42 0.02 -12.20
C PRO A 85 6.64 -1.49 -12.33
N HIS A 86 7.82 -1.97 -11.97
CA HIS A 86 8.06 -3.40 -11.84
C HIS A 86 7.44 -3.84 -10.52
N ILE A 87 6.14 -4.10 -10.54
CA ILE A 87 5.48 -4.77 -9.43
C ILE A 87 5.94 -6.22 -9.48
N PRO A 88 6.83 -6.67 -8.57
CA PRO A 88 7.15 -8.08 -8.49
C PRO A 88 5.83 -8.84 -8.35
N ARG A 89 5.64 -9.93 -9.09
CA ARG A 89 4.48 -10.84 -8.91
C ARG A 89 4.53 -11.60 -7.56
N THR A 90 5.15 -11.02 -6.57
CA THR A 90 5.06 -11.46 -5.18
C THR A 90 3.87 -10.74 -4.59
N ASN A 91 2.90 -11.47 -4.08
CA ASN A 91 1.81 -10.95 -3.25
C ASN A 91 2.39 -10.39 -1.95
N THR A 92 3.25 -9.39 -2.10
CA THR A 92 3.83 -8.64 -0.98
C THR A 92 3.05 -7.36 -0.89
N GLU A 93 2.36 -7.19 0.20
CA GLU A 93 1.70 -5.95 0.56
C GLU A 93 2.41 -5.32 1.75
N GLN A 94 2.34 -4.02 1.87
CA GLN A 94 2.83 -3.31 3.03
C GLN A 94 1.69 -3.13 4.02
N ILE A 95 1.89 -3.60 5.23
CA ILE A 95 0.95 -3.42 6.35
C ILE A 95 1.60 -2.61 7.46
N SER A 96 0.78 -1.93 8.24
CA SER A 96 1.19 -1.30 9.48
C SER A 96 0.86 -2.19 10.66
N VAL A 97 1.83 -2.33 11.57
CA VAL A 97 1.69 -3.01 12.86
C VAL A 97 1.66 -1.93 13.92
N ILE A 98 0.52 -1.78 14.55
CA ILE A 98 0.24 -0.79 15.60
C ILE A 98 0.22 -1.52 16.93
N THR A 99 1.01 -1.08 17.92
CA THR A 99 1.14 -1.76 19.22
C THR A 99 1.06 -0.75 20.36
N PHE A 100 0.27 -1.07 21.38
CA PHE A 100 0.12 -0.27 22.59
C PHE A 100 -0.32 -1.12 23.77
N GLU A 101 -0.20 -0.59 24.98
CA GLU A 101 -0.63 -1.23 26.23
C GLU A 101 -1.78 -0.44 26.86
N VAL A 102 -2.67 -1.18 27.52
CA VAL A 102 -3.80 -0.66 28.30
C VAL A 102 -3.77 -1.32 29.68
N ASP A 103 -3.72 -0.52 30.78
CA ASP A 103 -3.65 -1.02 32.16
C ASP A 103 -4.74 -0.42 33.08
N ASP A 104 -5.60 0.46 32.55
CA ASP A 104 -6.59 1.23 33.31
C ASP A 104 -8.03 1.16 32.73
N GLN A 105 -8.28 0.30 31.73
CA GLN A 105 -9.61 0.04 31.17
C GLN A 105 -10.15 -1.29 31.70
N THR A 106 -11.46 -1.36 32.00
CA THR A 106 -12.05 -2.63 32.44
C THR A 106 -12.01 -3.70 31.37
N PRO A 107 -11.86 -4.99 31.70
CA PRO A 107 -11.82 -6.04 30.69
C PRO A 107 -13.08 -6.12 29.81
N GLU A 108 -14.25 -5.83 30.39
CA GLU A 108 -15.52 -5.83 29.64
C GLU A 108 -15.55 -4.70 28.60
N ASP A 109 -15.14 -3.48 28.99
CA ASP A 109 -15.11 -2.33 28.09
C ASP A 109 -14.04 -2.51 27.01
N LEU A 110 -12.85 -3.01 27.38
CA LEU A 110 -11.79 -3.32 26.42
C LEU A 110 -12.21 -4.39 25.41
N ALA A 111 -13.00 -5.39 25.83
CA ALA A 111 -13.52 -6.41 24.92
C ALA A 111 -14.44 -5.80 23.87
N ILE A 112 -15.29 -4.85 24.24
CA ILE A 112 -16.17 -4.11 23.34
C ILE A 112 -15.32 -3.28 22.35
N GLY A 113 -14.33 -2.54 22.83
CA GLY A 113 -13.42 -1.76 21.99
C GLY A 113 -12.67 -2.62 20.97
N ILE A 114 -12.17 -3.79 21.40
CA ILE A 114 -11.50 -4.74 20.50
C ILE A 114 -12.47 -5.26 19.42
N ASP A 115 -13.70 -5.57 19.78
CA ASP A 115 -14.69 -6.04 18.81
C ASP A 115 -15.09 -4.92 17.84
N ASN A 116 -15.22 -3.68 18.30
CA ASN A 116 -15.44 -2.52 17.44
C ASN A 116 -14.27 -2.35 16.44
N LEU A 117 -13.03 -2.43 16.91
CA LEU A 117 -11.85 -2.36 16.04
C LEU A 117 -11.87 -3.48 14.98
N ARG A 118 -12.21 -4.72 15.33
CA ARG A 118 -12.29 -5.85 14.39
C ARG A 118 -13.35 -5.68 13.31
N HIS A 119 -14.43 -4.95 13.60
CA HIS A 119 -15.51 -4.69 12.64
C HIS A 119 -15.20 -3.56 11.66
N LEU A 120 -14.12 -2.79 11.87
CA LEU A 120 -13.69 -1.76 10.92
C LEU A 120 -13.07 -2.41 9.67
N GLY A 121 -13.59 -2.05 8.49
CA GLY A 121 -13.16 -2.63 7.21
C GLY A 121 -11.70 -2.35 6.82
N ASN A 122 -11.05 -1.42 7.50
CA ASN A 122 -9.65 -1.04 7.30
C ASN A 122 -8.66 -1.76 8.24
N ILE A 123 -9.16 -2.54 9.19
CA ILE A 123 -8.36 -3.36 10.10
C ILE A 123 -8.34 -4.81 9.63
N ILE A 124 -7.14 -5.38 9.55
CA ILE A 124 -6.92 -6.76 9.10
C ILE A 124 -7.11 -7.75 10.26
N ASP A 125 -6.58 -7.40 11.43
CA ASP A 125 -6.64 -8.25 12.62
C ASP A 125 -6.31 -7.46 13.89
N VAL A 126 -6.84 -7.91 15.03
CA VAL A 126 -6.52 -7.40 16.36
C VAL A 126 -6.19 -8.57 17.27
N THR A 127 -4.98 -8.62 17.78
CA THR A 127 -4.52 -9.60 18.75
C THR A 127 -4.23 -8.96 20.10
N GLN A 128 -4.31 -9.74 21.18
CA GLN A 128 -4.08 -9.25 22.53
C GLN A 128 -3.21 -10.22 23.32
N ASN A 129 -2.33 -9.69 24.17
CA ASN A 129 -1.44 -10.42 25.04
C ASN A 129 -1.38 -9.80 26.43
N ILE A 130 -1.28 -10.60 27.47
CA ILE A 130 -1.01 -10.12 28.83
C ILE A 130 0.49 -9.81 28.94
N VAL A 131 0.81 -8.59 29.39
CA VAL A 131 2.17 -8.16 29.66
C VAL A 131 2.28 -7.56 31.06
N PHE A 132 3.49 -7.48 31.59
CA PHE A 132 3.75 -6.84 32.87
C PHE A 132 4.60 -5.57 32.62
N GLY A 133 4.01 -4.44 32.96
CA GLY A 133 4.62 -3.13 32.81
C GLY A 133 5.43 -2.68 34.04
N LYS A 134 5.60 -1.38 34.20
CA LYS A 134 6.30 -0.77 35.32
C LYS A 134 5.66 -1.19 36.66
N LYS A 135 6.49 -1.42 37.66
CA LYS A 135 6.07 -1.82 39.01
C LYS A 135 5.32 -3.15 39.05
N GLY A 136 5.52 -4.03 38.05
CA GLY A 136 4.87 -5.34 38.00
C GLY A 136 3.35 -5.28 37.74
N ARG A 137 2.82 -4.16 37.23
CA ARG A 137 1.41 -4.06 36.90
C ARG A 137 1.12 -4.90 35.66
N GLN A 138 0.04 -5.65 35.72
CA GLN A 138 -0.50 -6.35 34.55
C GLN A 138 -1.14 -5.31 33.60
N ALA A 139 -0.84 -5.46 32.34
CA ALA A 139 -1.46 -4.68 31.27
C ALA A 139 -1.85 -5.58 30.11
N MET A 140 -2.79 -5.16 29.31
CA MET A 140 -3.14 -5.79 28.05
C MET A 140 -2.38 -5.11 26.92
N GLN A 141 -1.49 -5.82 26.25
CA GLN A 141 -0.89 -5.36 25.01
C GLN A 141 -1.80 -5.69 23.84
N LEU A 142 -2.13 -4.69 23.05
CA LEU A 142 -2.87 -4.83 21.81
C LEU A 142 -1.92 -4.69 20.63
N GLN A 143 -2.14 -5.53 19.61
CA GLN A 143 -1.50 -5.40 18.31
C GLN A 143 -2.58 -5.37 17.23
N VAL A 144 -2.64 -4.26 16.49
CA VAL A 144 -3.59 -4.01 15.42
C VAL A 144 -2.85 -4.02 14.09
N LEU A 145 -3.36 -4.77 13.13
CA LEU A 145 -2.83 -4.85 11.77
C LEU A 145 -3.77 -4.14 10.81
N CYS A 146 -3.24 -3.25 9.98
CA CYS A 146 -4.00 -2.58 8.91
C CYS A 146 -3.16 -2.43 7.65
N LEU A 147 -3.79 -2.11 6.52
CA LEU A 147 -3.05 -1.69 5.33
C LEU A 147 -2.35 -0.37 5.61
N ALA A 148 -1.14 -0.17 5.06
CA ALA A 148 -0.32 1.02 5.32
C ALA A 148 -1.03 2.34 4.94
N GLU A 149 -1.92 2.30 3.95
CA GLU A 149 -2.74 3.44 3.51
C GLU A 149 -3.83 3.85 4.51
N HIS A 150 -4.22 2.94 5.42
CA HIS A 150 -5.24 3.17 6.45
C HIS A 150 -4.65 3.39 7.85
N GLU A 151 -3.34 3.54 7.97
CA GLU A 151 -2.60 3.64 9.24
C GLU A 151 -3.14 4.72 10.17
N SER A 152 -3.35 5.93 9.66
CA SER A 152 -3.85 7.05 10.47
C SER A 152 -5.25 6.77 11.01
N GLN A 153 -6.16 6.29 10.16
CA GLN A 153 -7.54 5.97 10.55
C GLN A 153 -7.58 4.84 11.61
N ALA A 154 -6.70 3.84 11.46
CA ALA A 154 -6.60 2.75 12.41
C ALA A 154 -6.07 3.23 13.78
N MET A 155 -5.09 4.14 13.81
CA MET A 155 -4.59 4.75 15.05
C MET A 155 -5.66 5.60 15.74
N ASP A 156 -6.39 6.42 14.98
CA ASP A 156 -7.49 7.24 15.53
C ASP A 156 -8.58 6.34 16.15
N ALA A 157 -8.91 5.23 15.52
CA ALA A 157 -9.84 4.25 16.06
C ALA A 157 -9.31 3.63 17.37
N CYS A 158 -8.02 3.29 17.45
CA CYS A 158 -7.41 2.75 18.66
C CYS A 158 -7.50 3.76 19.83
N PHE A 159 -7.24 5.04 19.58
CA PHE A 159 -7.38 6.09 20.60
C PHE A 159 -8.83 6.30 21.04
N ASN A 160 -9.79 6.12 20.15
CA ASN A 160 -11.21 6.28 20.48
C ASN A 160 -11.78 5.10 21.27
N GLU A 161 -11.28 3.89 21.03
CA GLU A 161 -11.81 2.65 21.63
C GLU A 161 -11.06 2.23 22.89
N THR A 162 -9.93 2.88 23.23
CA THR A 162 -9.11 2.50 24.38
C THR A 162 -8.62 3.72 25.17
N THR A 163 -8.18 3.48 26.41
CA THR A 163 -7.61 4.52 27.28
C THR A 163 -6.14 4.82 26.98
N THR A 164 -5.53 4.15 25.98
CA THR A 164 -4.14 4.40 25.65
C THR A 164 -3.89 5.84 25.21
N ILE A 165 -2.78 6.42 25.66
CA ILE A 165 -2.34 7.78 25.29
C ILE A 165 -1.12 7.75 24.35
N GLY A 166 -0.62 6.55 24.01
CA GLY A 166 0.55 6.42 23.17
C GLY A 166 0.59 5.11 22.40
N ILE A 167 0.88 5.22 21.11
CA ILE A 167 0.91 4.12 20.17
C ILE A 167 2.31 4.03 19.56
N ARG A 168 2.84 2.83 19.43
CA ARG A 168 4.03 2.52 18.61
C ARG A 168 3.58 1.85 17.34
N TYR A 169 4.16 2.23 16.21
CA TYR A 169 3.83 1.60 14.95
C TYR A 169 5.06 1.48 14.05
N HIS A 170 5.00 0.51 13.15
CA HIS A 170 6.01 0.32 12.11
C HIS A 170 5.38 -0.40 10.91
N ARG A 171 5.92 -0.13 9.73
CA ARG A 171 5.47 -0.76 8.49
C ARG A 171 6.32 -1.97 8.19
N VAL A 172 5.66 -3.06 7.83
CA VAL A 172 6.30 -4.32 7.45
C VAL A 172 5.77 -4.83 6.12
N ASN A 173 6.60 -5.56 5.41
CA ASN A 173 6.17 -6.26 4.21
C ASN A 173 5.55 -7.60 4.61
N ARG A 174 4.31 -7.84 4.19
CA ARG A 174 3.60 -9.10 4.35
C ARG A 174 3.54 -9.84 3.03
N ARG A 175 3.97 -11.09 3.01
CA ARG A 175 3.80 -11.98 1.87
C ARG A 175 2.62 -12.91 2.10
N ILE A 176 1.65 -12.90 1.19
CA ILE A 176 0.48 -13.77 1.23
C ILE A 176 0.47 -14.74 0.06
N LEU A 177 -0.11 -15.90 0.27
CA LEU A 177 -0.37 -16.85 -0.81
C LEU A 177 -1.66 -16.47 -1.53
N ASN A 178 -1.67 -16.62 -2.85
CA ASN A 178 -2.90 -16.46 -3.63
C ASN A 178 -3.94 -17.46 -3.14
N ARG A 179 -5.12 -16.95 -2.83
CA ARG A 179 -6.27 -17.77 -2.44
C ARG A 179 -7.41 -17.59 -3.45
N THR A 180 -8.12 -18.66 -3.69
CA THR A 180 -9.37 -18.65 -4.43
C THR A 180 -10.50 -19.07 -3.48
N GLU A 181 -11.62 -18.37 -3.53
CA GLU A 181 -12.78 -18.66 -2.71
C GLU A 181 -13.86 -19.32 -3.60
N THR A 182 -14.43 -20.40 -3.11
CA THR A 182 -15.47 -21.17 -3.82
C THR A 182 -16.62 -21.45 -2.88
N LEU A 183 -17.82 -21.03 -3.24
CA LEU A 183 -19.02 -21.36 -2.48
C LEU A 183 -19.45 -22.81 -2.77
N HIS A 184 -19.51 -23.65 -1.75
CA HIS A 184 -19.97 -25.03 -1.85
C HIS A 184 -21.08 -25.33 -0.83
N LYS A 185 -22.33 -25.50 -1.31
CA LYS A 185 -23.51 -25.78 -0.47
C LYS A 185 -23.69 -24.78 0.69
N GLY A 186 -23.52 -23.49 0.41
CA GLY A 186 -23.65 -22.44 1.41
C GLY A 186 -22.42 -22.22 2.29
N ILE A 187 -21.32 -22.97 2.09
CA ILE A 187 -20.08 -22.84 2.84
C ILE A 187 -19.00 -22.26 1.92
N ASN A 188 -18.36 -21.16 2.31
CA ASN A 188 -17.20 -20.60 1.63
C ASN A 188 -15.98 -21.47 1.91
N VAL A 189 -15.32 -21.92 0.85
CA VAL A 189 -14.10 -22.73 0.93
C VAL A 189 -12.95 -21.97 0.27
N LYS A 190 -11.96 -21.63 1.05
CA LYS A 190 -10.71 -20.98 0.62
C LYS A 190 -9.71 -22.04 0.16
N THR A 191 -9.22 -21.95 -1.06
CA THR A 191 -8.19 -22.84 -1.60
C THR A 191 -6.89 -22.10 -1.82
N VAL A 192 -5.78 -22.75 -1.52
CA VAL A 192 -4.43 -22.19 -1.59
C VAL A 192 -3.45 -23.24 -2.09
N MET A 193 -2.58 -22.86 -3.02
CA MET A 193 -1.47 -23.68 -3.46
C MET A 193 -0.29 -23.55 -2.49
N ARG A 194 0.10 -24.65 -1.84
CA ARG A 194 1.25 -24.71 -0.91
C ARG A 194 2.25 -25.75 -1.40
N SER A 195 3.47 -25.33 -1.74
CA SER A 195 4.53 -26.23 -2.19
C SER A 195 4.08 -27.28 -3.23
N GLY A 196 3.31 -26.83 -4.23
CA GLY A 196 2.78 -27.68 -5.29
C GLY A 196 1.54 -28.51 -4.94
N LYS A 197 1.04 -28.42 -3.69
CA LYS A 197 -0.18 -29.11 -3.24
C LYS A 197 -1.30 -28.13 -2.99
N LEU A 198 -2.45 -28.39 -3.59
CA LEU A 198 -3.67 -27.61 -3.33
C LEU A 198 -4.25 -28.01 -1.96
N THR A 199 -4.52 -27.03 -1.13
CA THR A 199 -5.15 -27.19 0.18
C THR A 199 -6.44 -26.39 0.22
N ALA A 200 -7.44 -26.88 0.95
CA ALA A 200 -8.72 -26.23 1.14
C ALA A 200 -8.99 -25.99 2.63
N LYS A 201 -9.68 -24.91 2.96
CA LYS A 201 -10.17 -24.60 4.29
C LYS A 201 -11.56 -24.00 4.18
N ALA A 202 -12.55 -24.65 4.76
CA ALA A 202 -13.91 -24.13 4.86
C ALA A 202 -13.98 -23.01 5.91
N ASP A 203 -14.84 -22.03 5.67
CA ASP A 203 -15.12 -20.97 6.62
C ASP A 203 -15.88 -21.56 7.83
N ILE A 204 -15.40 -21.28 9.03
CA ILE A 204 -15.94 -21.89 10.24
C ILE A 204 -17.30 -21.29 10.64
N ASP A 205 -17.52 -20.01 10.32
CA ASP A 205 -18.79 -19.35 10.65
C ASP A 205 -19.93 -19.90 9.79
N ASP A 206 -19.67 -20.13 8.50
CA ASP A 206 -20.62 -20.79 7.60
C ASP A 206 -20.91 -22.24 8.04
N VAL A 207 -19.86 -22.96 8.47
CA VAL A 207 -20.01 -24.31 9.02
C VAL A 207 -20.81 -24.30 10.31
N ALA A 208 -20.61 -23.30 11.19
CA ALA A 208 -21.33 -23.18 12.46
C ALA A 208 -22.82 -22.93 12.27
N GLN A 209 -23.20 -22.19 11.23
CA GLN A 209 -24.62 -22.00 10.85
C GLN A 209 -25.29 -23.29 10.37
N SER A 210 -24.52 -24.24 9.82
CA SER A 210 -25.01 -25.48 9.23
C SER A 210 -24.99 -26.68 10.21
N ALA A 211 -24.32 -26.57 11.36
CA ALA A 211 -24.09 -27.71 12.26
C ALA A 211 -23.98 -27.27 13.74
N THR A 212 -24.77 -27.93 14.59
CA THR A 212 -24.91 -27.57 16.02
C THR A 212 -23.93 -28.26 16.96
N SER A 213 -23.36 -29.41 16.57
CA SER A 213 -22.42 -30.17 17.40
C SER A 213 -21.00 -30.12 16.86
N HIS A 214 -20.02 -30.38 17.72
CA HIS A 214 -18.60 -30.46 17.30
C HIS A 214 -18.41 -31.48 16.17
N ASN A 215 -18.91 -32.70 16.34
CA ASN A 215 -18.76 -33.77 15.34
C ASN A 215 -19.41 -33.40 14.01
N SER A 216 -20.61 -32.84 14.03
CA SER A 216 -21.28 -32.40 12.80
C SER A 216 -20.50 -31.26 12.11
N ARG A 217 -19.96 -30.30 12.86
CA ARG A 217 -19.09 -29.25 12.27
C ARG A 217 -17.83 -29.83 11.62
N VAL A 218 -17.18 -30.81 12.24
CA VAL A 218 -16.02 -31.51 11.64
C VAL A 218 -16.41 -32.20 10.34
N ASP A 219 -17.53 -32.91 10.32
CA ASP A 219 -18.04 -33.62 9.13
C ASP A 219 -18.37 -32.66 7.98
N TYR A 220 -19.13 -31.60 8.26
CA TYR A 220 -19.47 -30.59 7.24
C TYR A 220 -18.24 -29.94 6.67
N ARG A 221 -17.31 -29.51 7.50
CA ARG A 221 -16.04 -28.93 7.08
C ARG A 221 -15.27 -29.90 6.17
N THR A 222 -15.05 -31.13 6.60
CA THR A 222 -14.25 -32.12 5.87
C THR A 222 -14.87 -32.47 4.52
N ARG A 223 -16.20 -32.58 4.46
CA ARG A 223 -16.93 -32.84 3.20
C ARG A 223 -16.83 -31.68 2.25
N ALA A 224 -17.01 -30.43 2.71
CA ALA A 224 -16.89 -29.23 1.88
C ALA A 224 -15.48 -29.11 1.30
N GLU A 225 -14.44 -29.22 2.12
CA GLU A 225 -13.04 -29.15 1.72
C GLU A 225 -12.69 -30.24 0.68
N SER A 226 -13.06 -31.49 0.96
CA SER A 226 -12.80 -32.63 0.07
C SER A 226 -13.52 -32.50 -1.27
N SER A 227 -14.77 -32.00 -1.27
CA SER A 227 -15.57 -31.82 -2.49
C SER A 227 -14.97 -30.77 -3.40
N VAL A 228 -14.50 -29.64 -2.84
CA VAL A 228 -13.85 -28.57 -3.61
C VAL A 228 -12.51 -29.04 -4.16
N LEU A 229 -11.70 -29.73 -3.36
CA LEU A 229 -10.42 -30.28 -3.84
C LEU A 229 -10.58 -31.30 -4.96
N LYS A 230 -11.64 -32.12 -4.95
CA LYS A 230 -11.93 -33.08 -6.02
C LYS A 230 -12.33 -32.41 -7.34
N LYS A 231 -13.00 -31.23 -7.27
CA LYS A 231 -13.41 -30.49 -8.47
C LYS A 231 -12.28 -29.72 -9.13
N LEU A 232 -11.22 -29.41 -8.37
CA LEU A 232 -10.08 -28.61 -8.84
C LEU A 232 -8.86 -29.46 -9.24
N LYS A 233 -8.95 -30.77 -9.10
CA LYS A 233 -8.00 -31.76 -9.65
C LYS A 233 -8.44 -32.21 -11.03
#